data_a78a3e4dd114579333f691280a89dce8
#
_entry.id   a78a3e4dd114579333f691280a89dce8
#
_cell.length_a   1.000
_cell.length_b   1.000
_cell.length_c   1.000
_cell.angle_alpha   90.00
_cell.angle_beta   90.00
_cell.angle_gamma   90.00
#
_symmetry.space_group_name_H-M   'P 1'
#
loop_
_entity.id
_entity.type
_entity.pdbx_description
1 polymer ?
#
loop_
_entity_poly.entity_id
_entity_poly.type
_entity_poly.pdbx_seq_one_letter_code
_entity_poly.pdbx_strand_id
1 'polypeptide(L)'
;MSLFQVSVGMASVLLLGTLNRVMIVELSVPAMIVALMIALPVLSAPFRALLGFKSDNLQSSLGWKRIPYLWFGSLWQFGGLAVMPFAILSLGFEQAAGPEWAGEVLSAAAFLMTGLGMHMTQTAGLALAADRADDETRPRVVALLYVMFLVGMGLSAVIVGYFLRDFGDLRLVRVIQTCAVITLVLNIVALWKQEKLAPKSKAEHDAAPRPTFKDAWSDFMAGGQAGRLIVVVFLGTMAFNMQDVLLEPYGGEVLGLSVSATTLLTALWASGALLGFALAARWLRGGLNTHLMAGRGLLVGVGAFTCVVFAAPLNSVFLFYTGSAAIGLGGGLFAVATLTAAMTLPNAGRGLALGAWGAAQATAAGLSILIGGTIRDVVNTAALNGNFGPALATPSTGYSVVYHTE
;
A
#
# COMPACT_ATOMS: atom_id res chain seq x y z
N MET A 1 13.32 5.40 -13.77
CA MET A 1 12.32 6.10 -12.97
C MET A 1 11.43 5.15 -12.15
N SER A 2 10.79 4.13 -12.73
CA SER A 2 9.89 3.20 -12.02
C SER A 2 10.52 2.35 -10.91
N LEU A 3 11.85 2.30 -10.81
CA LEU A 3 12.59 1.50 -9.82
C LEU A 3 12.29 1.90 -8.37
N PHE A 4 11.88 3.16 -8.12
CA PHE A 4 11.45 3.54 -6.76
C PHE A 4 10.24 2.72 -6.28
N GLN A 5 9.36 2.29 -7.19
CA GLN A 5 8.23 1.43 -6.84
C GLN A 5 8.68 0.02 -6.43
N VAL A 6 9.75 -0.50 -7.05
CA VAL A 6 10.36 -1.78 -6.63
C VAL A 6 10.89 -1.66 -5.21
N SER A 7 11.56 -0.55 -4.87
CA SER A 7 12.07 -0.31 -3.51
C SER A 7 10.95 -0.18 -2.48
N VAL A 8 9.86 0.51 -2.83
CA VAL A 8 8.66 0.63 -1.98
C VAL A 8 7.99 -0.73 -1.80
N GLY A 9 7.84 -1.52 -2.88
CA GLY A 9 7.31 -2.88 -2.82
C GLY A 9 8.13 -3.81 -1.93
N MET A 10 9.45 -3.75 -2.04
CA MET A 10 10.36 -4.51 -1.17
C MET A 10 10.20 -4.14 0.30
N ALA A 11 10.17 -2.84 0.63
CA ALA A 11 9.97 -2.39 2.00
C ALA A 11 8.58 -2.77 2.54
N SER A 12 7.54 -2.75 1.69
CA SER A 12 6.19 -3.19 2.08
C SER A 12 6.16 -4.66 2.49
N VAL A 13 6.80 -5.54 1.71
CA VAL A 13 6.89 -6.97 2.05
C VAL A 13 7.66 -7.21 3.33
N LEU A 14 8.75 -6.47 3.56
CA LEU A 14 9.51 -6.59 4.80
C LEU A 14 8.66 -6.20 6.00
N LEU A 15 8.02 -5.03 5.96
CA LEU A 15 7.24 -4.51 7.08
C LEU A 15 5.97 -5.32 7.36
N LEU A 16 5.19 -5.64 6.33
CA LEU A 16 3.87 -6.26 6.49
C LEU A 16 3.92 -7.80 6.54
N GLY A 17 4.92 -8.40 5.92
CA GLY A 17 5.06 -9.87 5.82
C GLY A 17 6.19 -10.42 6.68
N THR A 18 7.41 -10.28 6.19
CA THR A 18 8.59 -10.99 6.75
C THR A 18 8.85 -10.65 8.21
N LEU A 19 8.90 -9.34 8.55
CA LEU A 19 9.24 -8.91 9.91
C LEU A 19 8.10 -9.15 10.88
N ASN A 20 6.86 -9.04 10.43
CA ASN A 20 5.68 -9.41 11.20
C ASN A 20 5.79 -10.87 11.68
N ARG A 21 6.03 -11.79 10.75
CA ARG A 21 6.21 -13.21 11.08
C ARG A 21 7.41 -13.43 12.01
N VAL A 22 8.56 -12.81 11.72
CA VAL A 22 9.77 -12.98 12.55
C VAL A 22 9.50 -12.53 13.99
N MET A 23 8.88 -11.37 14.20
CA MET A 23 8.59 -10.87 15.54
C MET A 23 7.65 -11.79 16.30
N ILE A 24 6.58 -12.28 15.66
CA ILE A 24 5.57 -13.11 16.34
C ILE A 24 6.08 -14.54 16.56
N VAL A 25 6.65 -15.16 15.53
CA VAL A 25 6.95 -16.61 15.52
C VAL A 25 8.34 -16.90 16.10
N GLU A 26 9.37 -16.17 15.67
CA GLU A 26 10.76 -16.47 16.03
C GLU A 26 11.18 -15.75 17.33
N LEU A 27 10.65 -14.54 17.57
CA LEU A 27 11.01 -13.74 18.74
C LEU A 27 9.92 -13.73 19.82
N SER A 28 8.79 -14.40 19.60
CA SER A 28 7.64 -14.51 20.52
C SER A 28 7.12 -13.16 21.02
N VAL A 29 7.23 -12.10 20.21
CA VAL A 29 6.71 -10.77 20.54
C VAL A 29 5.19 -10.81 20.51
N PRO A 30 4.49 -10.23 21.51
CA PRO A 30 3.03 -10.18 21.51
C PRO A 30 2.47 -9.55 20.23
N ALA A 31 1.49 -10.21 19.61
CA ALA A 31 0.91 -9.77 18.34
C ALA A 31 0.35 -8.34 18.40
N MET A 32 -0.15 -7.89 19.55
CA MET A 32 -0.63 -6.52 19.77
C MET A 32 0.48 -5.48 19.59
N ILE A 33 1.69 -5.74 20.09
CA ILE A 33 2.86 -4.85 19.95
C ILE A 33 3.27 -4.78 18.48
N VAL A 34 3.32 -5.92 17.81
CA VAL A 34 3.64 -6.01 16.39
C VAL A 34 2.61 -5.26 15.54
N ALA A 35 1.33 -5.45 15.82
CA ALA A 35 0.24 -4.75 15.14
C ALA A 35 0.35 -3.22 15.32
N LEU A 36 0.69 -2.74 16.52
CA LEU A 36 0.92 -1.33 16.79
C LEU A 36 2.08 -0.79 15.94
N MET A 37 3.22 -1.49 15.86
CA MET A 37 4.36 -1.08 15.05
C MET A 37 4.01 -0.97 13.57
N ILE A 38 3.25 -1.93 13.05
CA ILE A 38 2.77 -1.93 11.65
C ILE A 38 1.77 -0.80 11.41
N ALA A 39 0.93 -0.47 12.39
CA ALA A 39 -0.05 0.60 12.29
C ALA A 39 0.58 2.01 12.20
N LEU A 40 1.76 2.23 12.78
CA LEU A 40 2.42 3.56 12.80
C LEU A 40 2.64 4.15 11.39
N PRO A 41 3.18 3.43 10.39
CA PRO A 41 3.24 3.91 9.01
C PRO A 41 1.87 4.26 8.43
N VAL A 42 0.84 3.47 8.72
CA VAL A 42 -0.53 3.72 8.23
C VAL A 42 -1.10 5.00 8.85
N LEU A 43 -0.91 5.21 10.15
CA LEU A 43 -1.32 6.44 10.84
C LEU A 43 -0.61 7.69 10.29
N SER A 44 0.58 7.53 9.72
CA SER A 44 1.30 8.61 9.05
C SER A 44 0.84 8.89 7.61
N ALA A 45 -0.02 8.04 7.02
CA ALA A 45 -0.47 8.18 5.64
C ALA A 45 -1.15 9.52 5.30
N PRO A 46 -1.96 10.17 6.17
CA PRO A 46 -2.54 11.47 5.90
C PRO A 46 -1.50 12.57 5.62
N PHE A 47 -0.29 12.46 6.18
CA PHE A 47 0.81 13.41 5.90
C PHE A 47 1.27 13.40 4.43
N ARG A 48 0.90 12.40 3.63
CA ARG A 48 1.21 12.34 2.19
C ARG A 48 0.65 13.54 1.42
N ALA A 49 -0.52 14.06 1.80
CA ALA A 49 -1.09 15.26 1.18
C ALA A 49 -0.19 16.48 1.44
N LEU A 50 0.30 16.65 2.67
CA LEU A 50 1.23 17.71 3.02
C LEU A 50 2.59 17.55 2.34
N LEU A 51 3.11 16.32 2.24
CA LEU A 51 4.34 16.01 1.51
C LEU A 51 4.21 16.34 0.02
N GLY A 52 3.08 15.98 -0.57
CA GLY A 52 2.74 16.30 -1.95
C GLY A 52 2.75 17.81 -2.19
N PHE A 53 2.01 18.56 -1.38
CA PHE A 53 1.96 20.02 -1.43
C PHE A 53 3.36 20.65 -1.28
N LYS A 54 4.12 20.25 -0.26
CA LYS A 54 5.48 20.77 -0.04
C LYS A 54 6.39 20.46 -1.23
N SER A 55 6.26 19.28 -1.86
CA SER A 55 7.06 18.93 -3.02
C SER A 55 6.68 19.72 -4.28
N ASP A 56 5.42 20.18 -4.40
CA ASP A 56 4.98 21.09 -5.48
C ASP A 56 5.60 22.47 -5.35
N ASN A 57 5.70 22.95 -4.11
CA ASN A 57 6.08 24.33 -3.79
C ASN A 57 7.54 24.46 -3.31
N LEU A 58 8.33 23.38 -3.40
CA LEU A 58 9.73 23.44 -3.01
C LEU A 58 10.51 24.38 -3.95
N GLN A 59 11.15 25.34 -3.35
CA GLN A 59 12.05 26.28 -4.02
C GLN A 59 13.51 25.93 -3.69
N SER A 60 14.03 24.92 -4.39
CA SER A 60 15.43 24.54 -4.26
C SER A 60 16.32 25.52 -5.03
N SER A 61 17.47 25.87 -4.45
CA SER A 61 18.52 26.66 -5.13
C SER A 61 19.02 26.01 -6.43
N LEU A 62 18.90 24.69 -6.55
CA LEU A 62 19.25 23.92 -7.74
C LEU A 62 18.13 23.85 -8.78
N GLY A 63 16.94 24.37 -8.46
CA GLY A 63 15.74 24.27 -9.31
C GLY A 63 15.01 22.93 -9.26
N TRP A 64 15.46 22.01 -8.42
CA TRP A 64 14.79 20.73 -8.21
C TRP A 64 13.55 20.87 -7.33
N LYS A 65 12.49 20.14 -7.69
CA LYS A 65 11.22 20.10 -6.93
C LYS A 65 11.01 18.75 -6.23
N ARG A 66 11.09 17.66 -6.98
CA ARG A 66 10.75 16.30 -6.51
C ARG A 66 11.96 15.53 -5.99
N ILE A 67 13.13 15.71 -6.63
CA ILE A 67 14.35 14.98 -6.29
C ILE A 67 14.71 15.12 -4.80
N PRO A 68 14.68 16.29 -4.15
CA PRO A 68 15.01 16.39 -2.73
C PRO A 68 14.12 15.52 -1.84
N TYR A 69 12.80 15.45 -2.12
CA TYR A 69 11.88 14.60 -1.35
C TYR A 69 12.12 13.12 -1.58
N LEU A 70 12.38 12.72 -2.82
CA LEU A 70 12.77 11.34 -3.13
C LEU A 70 14.09 10.96 -2.45
N TRP A 71 15.06 11.87 -2.44
CA TRP A 71 16.34 11.65 -1.78
C TRP A 71 16.19 11.47 -0.27
N PHE A 72 15.53 12.40 0.41
CA PHE A 72 15.27 12.30 1.85
C PHE A 72 14.40 11.09 2.18
N GLY A 73 13.37 10.81 1.39
CA GLY A 73 12.56 9.60 1.53
C GLY A 73 13.39 8.32 1.43
N SER A 74 14.32 8.27 0.48
CA SER A 74 15.24 7.13 0.31
C SER A 74 16.18 6.96 1.50
N LEU A 75 16.70 8.06 2.06
CA LEU A 75 17.56 8.03 3.25
C LEU A 75 16.78 7.56 4.50
N TRP A 76 15.55 8.03 4.66
CA TRP A 76 14.69 7.59 5.77
C TRP A 76 14.31 6.12 5.64
N GLN A 77 13.95 5.66 4.45
CA GLN A 77 13.66 4.25 4.18
C GLN A 77 14.89 3.37 4.43
N PHE A 78 16.06 3.78 3.93
CA PHE A 78 17.33 3.10 4.16
C PHE A 78 17.69 3.07 5.65
N GLY A 79 17.65 4.20 6.33
CA GLY A 79 18.04 4.33 7.76
C GLY A 79 17.12 3.50 8.65
N GLY A 80 15.81 3.54 8.42
CA GLY A 80 14.84 2.72 9.14
C GLY A 80 15.10 1.22 8.96
N LEU A 81 15.29 0.76 7.72
CA LEU A 81 15.62 -0.65 7.44
C LEU A 81 17.00 -1.05 7.99
N ALA A 82 17.99 -0.16 7.98
CA ALA A 82 19.33 -0.47 8.49
C ALA A 82 19.35 -0.67 10.02
N VAL A 83 18.54 0.10 10.76
CA VAL A 83 18.43 -0.01 12.22
C VAL A 83 17.47 -1.13 12.65
N MET A 84 16.47 -1.43 11.82
CA MET A 84 15.35 -2.31 12.14
C MET A 84 15.75 -3.70 12.68
N PRO A 85 16.70 -4.45 12.10
CA PRO A 85 17.02 -5.78 12.63
C PRO A 85 17.58 -5.72 14.05
N PHE A 86 18.37 -4.71 14.40
CA PHE A 86 18.88 -4.53 15.76
C PHE A 86 17.78 -4.16 16.73
N ALA A 87 16.86 -3.29 16.29
CA ALA A 87 15.71 -2.89 17.07
C ALA A 87 14.80 -4.10 17.39
N ILE A 88 14.48 -4.91 16.37
CA ILE A 88 13.63 -6.09 16.52
C ILE A 88 14.29 -7.15 17.39
N LEU A 89 15.58 -7.43 17.19
CA LEU A 89 16.30 -8.39 18.01
C LEU A 89 16.34 -7.96 19.49
N SER A 90 16.38 -6.65 19.77
CA SER A 90 16.32 -6.17 21.16
C SER A 90 15.00 -6.47 21.87
N LEU A 91 13.91 -6.79 21.13
CA LEU A 91 12.62 -7.23 21.71
C LEU A 91 12.68 -8.68 22.24
N GLY A 92 13.53 -9.53 21.62
CA GLY A 92 13.65 -10.95 21.97
C GLY A 92 14.68 -11.24 23.09
N PHE A 93 15.51 -10.28 23.48
CA PHE A 93 16.52 -10.49 24.51
C PHE A 93 16.04 -10.05 25.89
N GLU A 94 15.78 -11.01 26.78
CA GLU A 94 15.49 -10.78 28.21
C GLU A 94 16.64 -10.04 28.96
N GLN A 95 17.84 -10.00 28.39
CA GLN A 95 19.04 -9.39 28.97
C GLN A 95 19.57 -8.17 28.20
N ALA A 96 18.72 -7.50 27.41
CA ALA A 96 19.12 -6.26 26.75
C ALA A 96 19.57 -5.24 27.82
N ALA A 97 20.76 -4.67 27.66
CA ALA A 97 21.26 -3.62 28.53
C ALA A 97 20.45 -2.34 28.34
N GLY A 98 19.39 -2.17 29.12
CA GLY A 98 18.51 -1.00 29.06
C GLY A 98 17.13 -1.23 29.66
N PRO A 99 16.26 -0.19 29.69
CA PRO A 99 14.89 -0.35 30.12
C PRO A 99 14.11 -1.28 29.16
N GLU A 100 13.18 -2.08 29.67
CA GLU A 100 12.37 -3.04 28.89
C GLU A 100 11.64 -2.39 27.69
N TRP A 101 11.20 -1.16 27.84
CA TRP A 101 10.52 -0.41 26.75
C TRP A 101 11.44 0.08 25.62
N ALA A 102 12.77 0.05 25.80
CA ALA A 102 13.70 0.63 24.83
C ALA A 102 13.67 -0.11 23.47
N GLY A 103 13.56 -1.44 23.49
CA GLY A 103 13.42 -2.26 22.28
C GLY A 103 12.13 -1.95 21.52
N GLU A 104 11.02 -1.78 22.23
CA GLU A 104 9.73 -1.44 21.65
C GLU A 104 9.77 -0.06 20.97
N VAL A 105 10.30 0.94 21.65
CA VAL A 105 10.42 2.31 21.13
C VAL A 105 11.36 2.37 19.92
N LEU A 106 12.49 1.67 20.00
CA LEU A 106 13.45 1.63 18.88
C LEU A 106 12.86 0.92 17.65
N SER A 107 12.14 -0.17 17.84
CA SER A 107 11.44 -0.88 16.77
C SER A 107 10.31 -0.02 16.18
N ALA A 108 9.49 0.58 17.01
CA ALA A 108 8.44 1.49 16.58
C ALA A 108 9.02 2.68 15.77
N ALA A 109 10.13 3.25 16.23
CA ALA A 109 10.82 4.32 15.50
C ALA A 109 11.37 3.85 14.15
N ALA A 110 11.96 2.65 14.08
CA ALA A 110 12.46 2.08 12.83
C ALA A 110 11.33 1.80 11.82
N PHE A 111 10.19 1.25 12.28
CA PHE A 111 8.99 1.06 11.47
C PHE A 111 8.44 2.39 10.95
N LEU A 112 8.26 3.38 11.83
CA LEU A 112 7.77 4.71 11.47
C LEU A 112 8.72 5.39 10.48
N MET A 113 10.02 5.34 10.72
CA MET A 113 11.04 5.93 9.86
C MET A 113 11.02 5.30 8.46
N THR A 114 10.96 3.98 8.37
CA THR A 114 10.84 3.27 7.09
C THR A 114 9.55 3.66 6.37
N GLY A 115 8.41 3.67 7.08
CA GLY A 115 7.11 4.01 6.51
C GLY A 115 7.02 5.45 6.03
N LEU A 116 7.51 6.42 6.80
CA LEU A 116 7.60 7.82 6.36
C LEU A 116 8.49 7.96 5.12
N GLY A 117 9.64 7.25 5.09
CA GLY A 117 10.51 7.20 3.92
C GLY A 117 9.80 6.65 2.68
N MET A 118 9.04 5.57 2.84
CA MET A 118 8.20 5.00 1.78
C MET A 118 7.15 6.00 1.28
N HIS A 119 6.43 6.66 2.19
CA HIS A 119 5.41 7.64 1.83
C HIS A 119 6.00 8.84 1.08
N MET A 120 7.16 9.34 1.51
CA MET A 120 7.87 10.43 0.82
C MET A 120 8.31 9.99 -0.59
N THR A 121 8.99 8.85 -0.69
CA THR A 121 9.49 8.30 -1.95
C THR A 121 8.35 8.04 -2.93
N GLN A 122 7.27 7.41 -2.48
CA GLN A 122 6.13 7.09 -3.32
C GLN A 122 5.38 8.35 -3.78
N THR A 123 5.08 9.28 -2.87
CA THR A 123 4.33 10.51 -3.22
C THR A 123 5.11 11.37 -4.20
N ALA A 124 6.38 11.66 -3.92
CA ALA A 124 7.22 12.47 -4.79
C ALA A 124 7.55 11.74 -6.11
N GLY A 125 7.74 10.41 -6.07
CA GLY A 125 7.99 9.58 -7.24
C GLY A 125 6.80 9.51 -8.20
N LEU A 126 5.58 9.35 -7.67
CA LEU A 126 4.34 9.40 -8.47
C LEU A 126 4.14 10.80 -9.09
N ALA A 127 4.39 11.87 -8.33
CA ALA A 127 4.30 13.23 -8.83
C ALA A 127 5.35 13.50 -9.94
N LEU A 128 6.58 13.04 -9.76
CA LEU A 128 7.63 13.13 -10.78
C LEU A 128 7.25 12.35 -12.04
N ALA A 129 6.66 11.16 -11.90
CA ALA A 129 6.16 10.36 -13.02
C ALA A 129 5.03 11.08 -13.79
N ALA A 130 4.10 11.70 -13.05
CA ALA A 130 3.02 12.50 -13.62
C ALA A 130 3.53 13.74 -14.36
N ASP A 131 4.58 14.40 -13.82
CA ASP A 131 5.21 15.57 -14.44
C ASP A 131 5.94 15.24 -15.76
N ARG A 132 6.33 13.97 -15.97
CA ARG A 132 7.07 13.48 -17.13
C ARG A 132 6.21 12.76 -18.18
N ALA A 133 4.99 12.39 -17.81
CA ALA A 133 4.07 11.66 -18.69
C ALA A 133 3.17 12.63 -19.45
N ASP A 134 3.14 12.51 -20.78
CA ASP A 134 2.15 13.15 -21.61
C ASP A 134 0.76 12.50 -21.40
N ASP A 135 -0.31 13.20 -21.74
CA ASP A 135 -1.67 12.73 -21.53
C ASP A 135 -1.93 11.36 -22.20
N GLU A 136 -1.37 11.13 -23.38
CA GLU A 136 -1.49 9.86 -24.11
C GLU A 136 -0.75 8.71 -23.43
N THR A 137 0.43 8.98 -22.87
CA THR A 137 1.30 7.96 -22.25
C THR A 137 1.01 7.71 -20.79
N ARG A 138 0.32 8.62 -20.12
CA ARG A 138 0.05 8.60 -18.66
C ARG A 138 -0.56 7.30 -18.15
N PRO A 139 -1.60 6.69 -18.81
CA PRO A 139 -2.15 5.42 -18.33
C PRO A 139 -1.15 4.27 -18.34
N ARG A 140 -0.23 4.26 -19.32
CA ARG A 140 0.84 3.25 -19.40
C ARG A 140 1.87 3.43 -18.29
N VAL A 141 2.24 4.68 -18.00
CA VAL A 141 3.16 5.02 -16.92
C VAL A 141 2.57 4.60 -15.58
N VAL A 142 1.30 4.88 -15.33
CA VAL A 142 0.59 4.45 -14.10
C VAL A 142 0.59 2.94 -13.97
N ALA A 143 0.19 2.22 -15.03
CA ALA A 143 0.19 0.76 -15.01
C ALA A 143 1.59 0.19 -14.76
N LEU A 144 2.62 0.75 -15.41
CA LEU A 144 4.02 0.34 -15.18
C LEU A 144 4.45 0.54 -13.74
N LEU A 145 4.05 1.65 -13.11
CA LEU A 145 4.38 1.92 -11.70
C LEU A 145 3.77 0.85 -10.77
N TYR A 146 2.53 0.45 -11.00
CA TYR A 146 1.91 -0.63 -10.23
C TYR A 146 2.55 -2.00 -10.51
N VAL A 147 2.84 -2.31 -11.77
CA VAL A 147 3.56 -3.54 -12.13
C VAL A 147 4.90 -3.60 -11.42
N MET A 148 5.67 -2.52 -11.44
CA MET A 148 6.98 -2.47 -10.78
C MET A 148 6.88 -2.56 -9.25
N PHE A 149 5.80 -2.05 -8.65
CA PHE A 149 5.51 -2.23 -7.23
C PHE A 149 5.25 -3.71 -6.91
N LEU A 150 4.37 -4.39 -7.67
CA LEU A 150 4.10 -5.83 -7.48
C LEU A 150 5.31 -6.71 -7.77
N VAL A 151 6.09 -6.38 -8.79
CA VAL A 151 7.37 -7.07 -9.08
C VAL A 151 8.32 -6.91 -7.89
N GLY A 152 8.42 -5.70 -7.33
CA GLY A 152 9.20 -5.42 -6.13
C GLY A 152 8.74 -6.26 -4.95
N MET A 153 7.44 -6.34 -4.70
CA MET A 153 6.87 -7.18 -3.64
C MET A 153 7.15 -8.66 -3.87
N GLY A 154 6.76 -9.20 -5.02
CA GLY A 154 6.86 -10.62 -5.30
C GLY A 154 8.30 -11.13 -5.33
N LEU A 155 9.19 -10.41 -6.03
CA LEU A 155 10.61 -10.76 -6.10
C LEU A 155 11.26 -10.70 -4.72
N SER A 156 10.97 -9.66 -3.94
CA SER A 156 11.50 -9.52 -2.59
C SER A 156 10.99 -10.60 -1.65
N ALA A 157 9.70 -10.97 -1.72
CA ALA A 157 9.13 -12.04 -0.92
C ALA A 157 9.85 -13.38 -1.17
N VAL A 158 10.10 -13.72 -2.45
CA VAL A 158 10.79 -14.96 -2.83
C VAL A 158 12.25 -14.92 -2.37
N ILE A 159 12.99 -13.82 -2.64
CA ILE A 159 14.41 -13.72 -2.32
C ILE A 159 14.62 -13.70 -0.81
N VAL A 160 13.90 -12.85 -0.09
CA VAL A 160 14.01 -12.74 1.38
C VAL A 160 13.57 -14.04 2.04
N GLY A 161 12.46 -14.64 1.60
CA GLY A 161 12.00 -15.93 2.10
C GLY A 161 13.01 -17.05 1.89
N TYR A 162 13.69 -17.09 0.74
CA TYR A 162 14.76 -18.06 0.48
C TYR A 162 15.95 -17.89 1.43
N PHE A 163 16.41 -16.66 1.64
CA PHE A 163 17.56 -16.41 2.52
C PHE A 163 17.24 -16.57 4.00
N LEU A 164 15.98 -16.40 4.41
CA LEU A 164 15.53 -16.56 5.80
C LEU A 164 14.91 -17.93 6.11
N ARG A 165 14.94 -18.89 5.17
CA ARG A 165 14.40 -20.25 5.40
C ARG A 165 15.00 -20.94 6.63
N ASP A 166 16.30 -20.80 6.85
CA ASP A 166 16.98 -21.24 8.06
C ASP A 166 17.22 -19.99 8.92
N PHE A 167 16.28 -19.66 9.80
CA PHE A 167 16.33 -18.45 10.61
C PHE A 167 17.58 -18.40 11.50
N GLY A 168 18.08 -17.19 11.73
CA GLY A 168 19.16 -16.88 12.65
C GLY A 168 19.40 -15.37 12.68
N ASP A 169 19.69 -14.83 13.87
CA ASP A 169 19.80 -13.39 14.14
C ASP A 169 20.77 -12.69 13.18
N LEU A 170 21.95 -13.27 13.01
CA LEU A 170 22.97 -12.71 12.12
C LEU A 170 22.53 -12.73 10.66
N ARG A 171 21.75 -13.76 10.26
CA ARG A 171 21.18 -13.87 8.91
C ARG A 171 20.09 -12.83 8.71
N LEU A 172 19.22 -12.63 9.70
CA LEU A 172 18.21 -11.57 9.69
C LEU A 172 18.86 -10.20 9.47
N VAL A 173 19.89 -9.87 10.27
CA VAL A 173 20.63 -8.61 10.13
C VAL A 173 21.18 -8.44 8.72
N ARG A 174 21.89 -9.45 8.19
CA ARG A 174 22.48 -9.39 6.85
C ARG A 174 21.44 -9.21 5.76
N VAL A 175 20.34 -9.95 5.81
CA VAL A 175 19.28 -9.88 4.79
C VAL A 175 18.60 -8.52 4.80
N ILE A 176 18.19 -8.03 5.97
CA ILE A 176 17.48 -6.74 6.06
C ILE A 176 18.39 -5.57 5.68
N GLN A 177 19.66 -5.57 6.13
CA GLN A 177 20.61 -4.53 5.74
C GLN A 177 20.93 -4.58 4.24
N THR A 178 21.02 -5.77 3.64
CA THR A 178 21.18 -5.90 2.20
C THR A 178 19.98 -5.32 1.46
N CYS A 179 18.76 -5.59 1.92
CA CYS A 179 17.55 -4.95 1.40
C CYS A 179 17.57 -3.42 1.54
N ALA A 180 18.07 -2.91 2.67
CA ALA A 180 18.22 -1.46 2.87
C ALA A 180 19.15 -0.85 1.82
N VAL A 181 20.32 -1.45 1.59
CA VAL A 181 21.26 -1.00 0.55
C VAL A 181 20.65 -1.09 -0.84
N ILE A 182 20.01 -2.20 -1.19
CA ILE A 182 19.32 -2.36 -2.49
C ILE A 182 18.26 -1.27 -2.67
N THR A 183 17.45 -0.99 -1.64
CA THR A 183 16.45 0.07 -1.65
C THR A 183 17.09 1.43 -1.98
N LEU A 184 18.18 1.78 -1.31
CA LEU A 184 18.89 3.03 -1.56
C LEU A 184 19.45 3.09 -3.00
N VAL A 185 20.10 2.03 -3.46
CA VAL A 185 20.65 1.94 -4.83
C VAL A 185 19.56 2.06 -5.89
N LEU A 186 18.44 1.34 -5.73
CA LEU A 186 17.31 1.43 -6.66
C LEU A 186 16.75 2.86 -6.74
N ASN A 187 16.64 3.54 -5.60
CA ASN A 187 16.15 4.90 -5.54
C ASN A 187 17.15 5.90 -6.16
N ILE A 188 18.45 5.75 -5.91
CA ILE A 188 19.49 6.58 -6.55
C ILE A 188 19.44 6.42 -8.07
N VAL A 189 19.35 5.19 -8.57
CA VAL A 189 19.22 4.92 -10.01
C VAL A 189 17.92 5.50 -10.57
N ALA A 190 16.81 5.41 -9.81
CA ALA A 190 15.52 5.98 -10.20
C ALA A 190 15.56 7.51 -10.31
N LEU A 191 16.38 8.19 -9.48
CA LEU A 191 16.54 9.63 -9.46
C LEU A 191 17.47 10.17 -10.55
N TRP A 192 18.31 9.32 -11.13
CA TRP A 192 19.38 9.72 -12.03
C TRP A 192 18.85 10.53 -13.21
N LYS A 193 19.31 11.79 -13.33
CA LYS A 193 18.98 12.73 -14.43
C LYS A 193 17.47 12.95 -14.65
N GLN A 194 16.64 12.85 -13.60
CA GLN A 194 15.19 13.02 -13.73
C GLN A 194 14.75 14.49 -13.79
N GLU A 195 15.39 15.39 -13.06
CA GLU A 195 15.13 16.84 -13.15
C GLU A 195 16.38 17.56 -13.67
N LYS A 196 16.15 18.55 -14.55
CA LYS A 196 17.24 19.39 -15.04
C LYS A 196 17.68 20.35 -13.95
N LEU A 197 18.98 20.60 -13.87
CA LEU A 197 19.52 21.69 -13.08
C LEU A 197 19.05 23.02 -13.70
N ALA A 198 18.32 23.81 -12.96
CA ALA A 198 17.85 25.14 -13.35
C ALA A 198 17.97 26.07 -12.14
N PRO A 199 19.22 26.45 -11.73
CA PRO A 199 19.45 27.31 -10.60
C PRO A 199 18.69 28.62 -10.76
N LYS A 200 17.95 29.03 -9.73
CA LYS A 200 17.24 30.31 -9.68
C LYS A 200 18.09 31.36 -9.00
N SER A 201 18.02 32.58 -9.47
CA SER A 201 18.64 33.71 -8.78
C SER A 201 17.94 33.96 -7.42
N LYS A 202 18.64 34.62 -6.49
CA LYS A 202 18.06 34.95 -5.19
C LYS A 202 16.80 35.82 -5.33
N ALA A 203 16.78 36.75 -6.29
CA ALA A 203 15.63 37.61 -6.56
C ALA A 203 14.40 36.79 -7.07
N GLU A 204 14.62 35.84 -7.96
CA GLU A 204 13.56 34.94 -8.44
C GLU A 204 13.04 34.01 -7.33
N HIS A 205 13.93 33.60 -6.42
CA HIS A 205 13.58 32.78 -5.27
C HIS A 205 12.70 33.58 -4.28
N ASP A 206 13.03 34.82 -4.01
CA ASP A 206 12.29 35.68 -3.07
C ASP A 206 10.97 36.19 -3.66
N ALA A 207 10.89 36.36 -4.98
CA ALA A 207 9.68 36.80 -5.69
C ALA A 207 8.64 35.65 -5.94
N ALA A 208 9.05 34.40 -5.74
CA ALA A 208 8.16 33.28 -6.04
C ALA A 208 6.99 33.18 -5.04
N PRO A 209 5.75 32.90 -5.51
CA PRO A 209 4.60 32.73 -4.65
C PRO A 209 4.83 31.65 -3.58
N ARG A 210 4.41 31.94 -2.35
CA ARG A 210 4.50 30.98 -1.22
C ARG A 210 3.10 30.70 -0.68
N PRO A 211 2.29 29.89 -1.40
CA PRO A 211 0.95 29.55 -0.93
C PRO A 211 1.04 28.81 0.40
N THR A 212 0.03 29.00 1.27
CA THR A 212 -0.09 28.17 2.47
C THR A 212 -0.74 26.84 2.11
N PHE A 213 -0.46 25.79 2.92
CA PHE A 213 -1.13 24.50 2.72
C PHE A 213 -2.65 24.62 2.84
N LYS A 214 -3.12 25.45 3.78
CA LYS A 214 -4.55 25.67 4.01
C LYS A 214 -5.24 26.25 2.79
N ASP A 215 -4.64 27.28 2.17
CA ASP A 215 -5.19 27.91 0.98
C ASP A 215 -5.21 26.94 -0.20
N ALA A 216 -4.08 26.25 -0.46
CA ALA A 216 -3.98 25.25 -1.52
C ALA A 216 -4.95 24.09 -1.32
N TRP A 217 -5.16 23.65 -0.08
CA TRP A 217 -6.16 22.61 0.24
C TRP A 217 -7.59 23.10 0.03
N SER A 218 -7.88 24.34 0.43
CA SER A 218 -9.19 24.96 0.19
C SER A 218 -9.49 25.06 -1.30
N ASP A 219 -8.52 25.56 -2.09
CA ASP A 219 -8.64 25.67 -3.55
C ASP A 219 -8.80 24.30 -4.21
N PHE A 220 -8.01 23.30 -3.75
CA PHE A 220 -8.10 21.92 -4.21
C PHE A 220 -9.51 21.33 -3.99
N MET A 221 -10.12 21.61 -2.86
CA MET A 221 -11.45 21.10 -2.50
C MET A 221 -12.61 21.93 -3.08
N ALA A 222 -12.40 23.21 -3.43
CA ALA A 222 -13.43 24.16 -3.82
C ALA A 222 -14.23 23.72 -5.08
N GLY A 223 -13.56 23.05 -6.03
CA GLY A 223 -14.20 22.56 -7.26
C GLY A 223 -15.10 21.32 -7.07
N GLY A 224 -15.13 20.70 -5.90
CA GLY A 224 -15.90 19.51 -5.57
C GLY A 224 -15.45 18.22 -6.27
N GLN A 225 -14.67 18.29 -7.35
CA GLN A 225 -14.17 17.12 -8.09
C GLN A 225 -13.12 16.35 -7.28
N ALA A 226 -12.19 17.07 -6.64
CA ALA A 226 -11.16 16.49 -5.79
C ALA A 226 -11.76 15.78 -4.57
N GLY A 227 -12.70 16.43 -3.89
CA GLY A 227 -13.40 15.83 -2.74
C GLY A 227 -14.15 14.54 -3.11
N ARG A 228 -14.87 14.57 -4.25
CA ARG A 228 -15.54 13.36 -4.78
C ARG A 228 -14.53 12.25 -5.10
N LEU A 229 -13.40 12.58 -5.74
CA LEU A 229 -12.37 11.59 -6.04
C LEU A 229 -11.79 10.98 -4.76
N ILE A 230 -11.47 11.79 -3.74
CA ILE A 230 -10.96 11.30 -2.45
C ILE A 230 -11.96 10.34 -1.79
N VAL A 231 -13.25 10.69 -1.76
CA VAL A 231 -14.31 9.83 -1.20
C VAL A 231 -14.41 8.52 -1.98
N VAL A 232 -14.40 8.57 -3.32
CA VAL A 232 -14.45 7.37 -4.17
C VAL A 232 -13.22 6.48 -3.93
N VAL A 233 -12.03 7.08 -3.86
CA VAL A 233 -10.79 6.33 -3.58
C VAL A 233 -10.86 5.69 -2.20
N PHE A 234 -11.31 6.42 -1.19
CA PHE A 234 -11.41 5.92 0.17
C PHE A 234 -12.39 4.74 0.26
N LEU A 235 -13.63 4.93 -0.18
CA LEU A 235 -14.66 3.89 -0.13
C LEU A 235 -14.34 2.68 -1.01
N GLY A 236 -13.88 2.91 -2.25
CA GLY A 236 -13.52 1.80 -3.15
C GLY A 236 -12.29 1.04 -2.67
N THR A 237 -11.31 1.71 -2.04
CA THR A 237 -10.18 1.02 -1.42
C THR A 237 -10.65 0.20 -0.22
N MET A 238 -11.53 0.74 0.62
CA MET A 238 -12.13 -0.03 1.71
C MET A 238 -12.81 -1.29 1.20
N ALA A 239 -13.65 -1.14 0.18
CA ALA A 239 -14.40 -2.24 -0.42
C ALA A 239 -13.51 -3.36 -0.99
N PHE A 240 -12.32 -3.07 -1.49
CA PHE A 240 -11.41 -4.09 -2.00
C PHE A 240 -10.44 -4.67 -0.96
N ASN A 241 -10.25 -4.04 0.20
CA ASN A 241 -9.19 -4.42 1.14
C ASN A 241 -9.70 -5.02 2.47
N MET A 242 -11.01 -5.03 2.76
CA MET A 242 -11.51 -5.68 3.99
C MET A 242 -11.21 -7.17 4.00
N GLN A 243 -11.25 -7.81 2.83
CA GLN A 243 -10.96 -9.23 2.63
C GLN A 243 -9.47 -9.61 2.78
N ASP A 244 -8.54 -8.65 2.73
CA ASP A 244 -7.10 -8.95 2.64
C ASP A 244 -6.59 -9.86 3.76
N VAL A 245 -7.16 -9.74 4.96
CA VAL A 245 -6.80 -10.58 6.12
C VAL A 245 -7.71 -11.80 6.26
N LEU A 246 -8.85 -11.82 5.57
CA LEU A 246 -9.91 -12.80 5.78
C LEU A 246 -9.97 -13.89 4.71
N LEU A 247 -9.45 -13.64 3.51
CA LEU A 247 -9.62 -14.54 2.39
C LEU A 247 -8.90 -15.90 2.60
N GLU A 248 -7.67 -15.86 3.09
CA GLU A 248 -6.93 -17.11 3.36
C GLU A 248 -7.52 -17.89 4.54
N PRO A 249 -7.84 -17.28 5.71
CA PRO A 249 -8.54 -17.96 6.79
C PRO A 249 -9.88 -18.56 6.36
N TYR A 250 -10.69 -17.84 5.56
CA TYR A 250 -11.95 -18.35 5.02
C TYR A 250 -11.74 -19.63 4.19
N GLY A 251 -10.72 -19.63 3.32
CA GLY A 251 -10.37 -20.83 2.54
C GLY A 251 -10.01 -22.02 3.43
N GLY A 252 -9.28 -21.79 4.53
CA GLY A 252 -8.91 -22.83 5.48
C GLY A 252 -10.06 -23.28 6.38
N GLU A 253 -10.74 -22.35 7.04
CA GLU A 253 -11.77 -22.64 8.06
C GLU A 253 -13.10 -23.10 7.45
N VAL A 254 -13.49 -22.56 6.29
CA VAL A 254 -14.80 -22.79 5.70
C VAL A 254 -14.77 -23.80 4.56
N LEU A 255 -13.75 -23.73 3.70
CA LEU A 255 -13.62 -24.62 2.54
C LEU A 255 -12.62 -25.77 2.77
N GLY A 256 -11.98 -25.86 3.94
CA GLY A 256 -11.05 -26.92 4.28
C GLY A 256 -9.78 -26.97 3.42
N LEU A 257 -9.38 -25.85 2.85
CA LEU A 257 -8.22 -25.76 1.97
C LEU A 257 -6.90 -25.88 2.75
N SER A 258 -5.94 -26.56 2.16
CA SER A 258 -4.58 -26.64 2.72
C SER A 258 -3.85 -25.29 2.62
N VAL A 259 -2.80 -25.10 3.41
CA VAL A 259 -1.97 -23.88 3.39
C VAL A 259 -1.43 -23.57 1.98
N SER A 260 -1.00 -24.59 1.25
CA SER A 260 -0.54 -24.43 -0.14
C SER A 260 -1.65 -23.97 -1.08
N ALA A 261 -2.87 -24.45 -0.87
CA ALA A 261 -4.03 -24.06 -1.67
C ALA A 261 -4.48 -22.63 -1.37
N THR A 262 -4.38 -22.17 -0.12
CA THR A 262 -4.66 -20.76 0.23
C THR A 262 -3.56 -19.81 -0.26
N THR A 263 -2.30 -20.22 -0.25
CA THR A 263 -1.20 -19.42 -0.86
C THR A 263 -1.43 -19.19 -2.36
N LEU A 264 -2.10 -20.10 -3.07
CA LEU A 264 -2.48 -19.90 -4.47
C LEU A 264 -3.43 -18.71 -4.67
N LEU A 265 -4.26 -18.37 -3.67
CA LEU A 265 -5.16 -17.20 -3.73
C LEU A 265 -4.39 -15.91 -3.95
N THR A 266 -3.29 -15.71 -3.22
CA THR A 266 -2.42 -14.53 -3.39
C THR A 266 -1.85 -14.45 -4.81
N ALA A 267 -1.44 -15.59 -5.39
CA ALA A 267 -0.95 -15.64 -6.77
C ALA A 267 -2.06 -15.33 -7.79
N LEU A 268 -3.26 -15.84 -7.56
CA LEU A 268 -4.43 -15.59 -8.41
C LEU A 268 -4.85 -14.11 -8.33
N TRP A 269 -4.93 -13.56 -7.14
CA TRP A 269 -5.18 -12.13 -6.92
C TRP A 269 -4.15 -11.26 -7.64
N ALA A 270 -2.86 -11.55 -7.47
CA ALA A 270 -1.78 -10.80 -8.14
C ALA A 270 -1.86 -10.91 -9.67
N SER A 271 -2.18 -12.10 -10.19
CA SER A 271 -2.37 -12.33 -11.63
C SER A 271 -3.56 -11.54 -12.16
N GLY A 272 -4.67 -11.52 -11.41
CA GLY A 272 -5.84 -10.69 -11.70
C GLY A 272 -5.50 -9.21 -11.73
N ALA A 273 -4.77 -8.72 -10.73
CA ALA A 273 -4.33 -7.33 -10.64
C ALA A 273 -3.44 -6.92 -11.83
N LEU A 274 -2.47 -7.77 -12.21
CA LEU A 274 -1.63 -7.54 -13.39
C LEU A 274 -2.45 -7.46 -14.68
N LEU A 275 -3.43 -8.35 -14.84
CA LEU A 275 -4.36 -8.29 -15.97
C LEU A 275 -5.18 -7.00 -15.93
N GLY A 276 -5.68 -6.60 -14.76
CA GLY A 276 -6.38 -5.34 -14.53
C GLY A 276 -5.56 -4.13 -14.95
N PHE A 277 -4.28 -4.08 -14.57
CA PHE A 277 -3.37 -3.01 -14.96
C PHE A 277 -3.16 -2.96 -16.47
N ALA A 278 -2.97 -4.10 -17.11
CA ALA A 278 -2.78 -4.19 -18.56
C ALA A 278 -4.04 -3.73 -19.33
N LEU A 279 -5.22 -4.18 -18.90
CA LEU A 279 -6.51 -3.78 -19.49
C LEU A 279 -6.77 -2.29 -19.26
N ALA A 280 -6.55 -1.77 -18.06
CA ALA A 280 -6.71 -0.36 -17.75
C ALA A 280 -5.80 0.51 -18.65
N ALA A 281 -4.53 0.16 -18.76
CA ALA A 281 -3.58 0.88 -19.63
C ALA A 281 -4.04 0.87 -21.10
N ARG A 282 -4.57 -0.27 -21.60
CA ARG A 282 -5.06 -0.40 -22.97
C ARG A 282 -6.33 0.43 -23.21
N TRP A 283 -7.30 0.34 -22.32
CA TRP A 283 -8.62 0.96 -22.50
C TRP A 283 -8.58 2.47 -22.27
N LEU A 284 -7.84 2.95 -21.27
CA LEU A 284 -7.64 4.38 -21.04
C LEU A 284 -6.87 5.04 -22.19
N ARG A 285 -5.90 4.34 -22.78
CA ARG A 285 -5.23 4.81 -24.01
C ARG A 285 -6.19 4.89 -25.20
N GLY A 286 -7.19 4.01 -25.25
CA GLY A 286 -8.27 4.05 -26.25
C GLY A 286 -9.30 5.15 -26.02
N GLY A 287 -9.08 6.06 -25.05
CA GLY A 287 -9.95 7.20 -24.76
C GLY A 287 -11.07 6.90 -23.77
N LEU A 288 -11.07 5.73 -23.10
CA LEU A 288 -12.07 5.45 -22.09
C LEU A 288 -11.88 6.40 -20.90
N ASN A 289 -12.98 7.00 -20.43
CA ASN A 289 -12.99 7.89 -19.28
C ASN A 289 -12.53 7.18 -18.00
N THR A 290 -11.69 7.84 -17.21
CA THR A 290 -11.12 7.29 -15.96
C THR A 290 -12.20 6.92 -14.93
N HIS A 291 -13.25 7.73 -14.81
CA HIS A 291 -14.35 7.48 -13.87
C HIS A 291 -15.18 6.26 -14.30
N LEU A 292 -15.45 6.13 -15.61
CA LEU A 292 -16.14 4.95 -16.15
C LEU A 292 -15.31 3.68 -15.94
N MET A 293 -13.98 3.78 -16.09
CA MET A 293 -13.07 2.67 -15.81
C MET A 293 -13.09 2.27 -14.35
N ALA A 294 -13.05 3.24 -13.42
CA ALA A 294 -13.18 2.97 -11.99
C ALA A 294 -14.50 2.25 -11.67
N GLY A 295 -15.61 2.73 -12.24
CA GLY A 295 -16.93 2.09 -12.11
C GLY A 295 -16.95 0.64 -12.64
N ARG A 296 -16.30 0.36 -13.78
CA ARG A 296 -16.14 -1.02 -14.28
C ARG A 296 -15.33 -1.89 -13.33
N GLY A 297 -14.27 -1.35 -12.72
CA GLY A 297 -13.50 -2.04 -11.70
C GLY A 297 -14.36 -2.44 -10.49
N LEU A 298 -15.20 -1.51 -10.00
CA LEU A 298 -16.14 -1.78 -8.90
C LEU A 298 -17.18 -2.84 -9.28
N LEU A 299 -17.73 -2.81 -10.50
CA LEU A 299 -18.69 -3.83 -10.97
C LEU A 299 -18.03 -5.22 -11.05
N VAL A 300 -16.78 -5.30 -11.49
CA VAL A 300 -16.02 -6.55 -11.43
C VAL A 300 -15.85 -7.00 -9.97
N GLY A 301 -15.60 -6.07 -9.04
CA GLY A 301 -15.54 -6.33 -7.60
C GLY A 301 -16.84 -6.95 -7.07
N VAL A 302 -17.99 -6.36 -7.37
CA VAL A 302 -19.31 -6.93 -6.99
C VAL A 302 -19.47 -8.37 -7.48
N GLY A 303 -19.12 -8.65 -8.75
CA GLY A 303 -19.15 -10.03 -9.28
C GLY A 303 -18.16 -10.96 -8.57
N ALA A 304 -16.97 -10.44 -8.23
CA ALA A 304 -15.92 -11.19 -7.54
C ALA A 304 -16.35 -11.59 -6.13
N PHE A 305 -16.85 -10.65 -5.33
CA PHE A 305 -17.36 -10.95 -3.98
C PHE A 305 -18.61 -11.83 -4.01
N THR A 306 -19.45 -11.68 -5.01
CA THR A 306 -20.56 -12.63 -5.26
C THR A 306 -20.02 -14.06 -5.42
N CYS A 307 -18.97 -14.28 -6.22
CA CYS A 307 -18.35 -15.59 -6.34
C CYS A 307 -17.81 -16.11 -5.00
N VAL A 308 -17.16 -15.27 -4.20
CA VAL A 308 -16.63 -15.64 -2.87
C VAL A 308 -17.76 -16.01 -1.90
N VAL A 309 -18.83 -15.20 -1.85
CA VAL A 309 -20.01 -15.45 -1.00
C VAL A 309 -20.67 -16.79 -1.33
N PHE A 310 -20.84 -17.09 -2.62
CA PHE A 310 -21.47 -18.34 -3.06
C PHE A 310 -20.52 -19.56 -3.03
N ALA A 311 -19.23 -19.38 -2.79
CA ALA A 311 -18.27 -20.47 -2.74
C ALA A 311 -18.57 -21.48 -1.63
N ALA A 312 -18.91 -21.04 -0.42
CA ALA A 312 -19.26 -21.93 0.70
C ALA A 312 -20.59 -22.63 0.50
N PRO A 313 -21.72 -21.94 0.21
CA PRO A 313 -23.01 -22.61 0.00
C PRO A 313 -22.98 -23.66 -1.12
N LEU A 314 -22.19 -23.43 -2.18
CA LEU A 314 -22.04 -24.35 -3.29
C LEU A 314 -20.87 -25.32 -3.14
N ASN A 315 -20.15 -25.26 -2.03
CA ASN A 315 -18.92 -26.03 -1.77
C ASN A 315 -17.96 -26.02 -2.99
N SER A 316 -17.75 -24.84 -3.59
CA SER A 316 -17.04 -24.68 -4.85
C SER A 316 -15.73 -23.90 -4.69
N VAL A 317 -14.64 -24.63 -4.61
CA VAL A 317 -13.28 -24.07 -4.62
C VAL A 317 -13.01 -23.29 -5.92
N PHE A 318 -13.62 -23.70 -7.03
CA PHE A 318 -13.51 -23.00 -8.31
C PHE A 318 -14.08 -21.58 -8.24
N LEU A 319 -15.27 -21.39 -7.64
CA LEU A 319 -15.84 -20.04 -7.43
C LEU A 319 -14.95 -19.20 -6.54
N PHE A 320 -14.38 -19.79 -5.50
CA PHE A 320 -13.49 -19.09 -4.58
C PHE A 320 -12.23 -18.57 -5.28
N TYR A 321 -11.56 -19.41 -6.07
CA TYR A 321 -10.38 -19.04 -6.84
C TYR A 321 -10.70 -18.00 -7.93
N THR A 322 -11.82 -18.17 -8.61
CA THR A 322 -12.30 -17.19 -9.61
C THR A 322 -12.59 -15.83 -8.97
N GLY A 323 -13.24 -15.84 -7.80
CA GLY A 323 -13.52 -14.66 -7.00
C GLY A 323 -12.22 -13.94 -6.61
N SER A 324 -11.22 -14.67 -6.09
CA SER A 324 -9.93 -14.09 -5.72
C SER A 324 -9.22 -13.42 -6.92
N ALA A 325 -9.16 -14.09 -8.07
CA ALA A 325 -8.58 -13.52 -9.29
C ALA A 325 -9.36 -12.28 -9.75
N ALA A 326 -10.69 -12.32 -9.67
CA ALA A 326 -11.56 -11.21 -10.08
C ALA A 326 -11.47 -10.02 -9.11
N ILE A 327 -11.27 -10.24 -7.78
CA ILE A 327 -10.97 -9.17 -6.82
C ILE A 327 -9.70 -8.42 -7.26
N GLY A 328 -8.63 -9.16 -7.58
CA GLY A 328 -7.40 -8.58 -8.10
C GLY A 328 -7.64 -7.77 -9.38
N LEU A 329 -8.39 -8.32 -10.34
CA LEU A 329 -8.73 -7.66 -11.60
C LEU A 329 -9.48 -6.35 -11.37
N GLY A 330 -10.55 -6.37 -10.56
CA GLY A 330 -11.37 -5.20 -10.25
C GLY A 330 -10.58 -4.12 -9.51
N GLY A 331 -9.83 -4.52 -8.47
CA GLY A 331 -8.94 -3.65 -7.71
C GLY A 331 -7.86 -3.02 -8.57
N GLY A 332 -7.26 -3.79 -9.49
CA GLY A 332 -6.27 -3.29 -10.45
C GLY A 332 -6.84 -2.24 -11.41
N LEU A 333 -8.02 -2.49 -12.00
CA LEU A 333 -8.72 -1.51 -12.83
C LEU A 333 -9.03 -0.23 -12.06
N PHE A 334 -9.57 -0.35 -10.85
CA PHE A 334 -9.91 0.76 -9.97
C PHE A 334 -8.68 1.59 -9.58
N ALA A 335 -7.60 0.93 -9.19
CA ALA A 335 -6.37 1.60 -8.75
C ALA A 335 -5.74 2.44 -9.89
N VAL A 336 -5.58 1.87 -11.09
CA VAL A 336 -5.02 2.60 -12.26
C VAL A 336 -5.94 3.74 -12.66
N ALA A 337 -7.25 3.52 -12.67
CA ALA A 337 -8.23 4.54 -13.05
C ALA A 337 -8.20 5.73 -12.09
N THR A 338 -8.27 5.49 -10.80
CA THR A 338 -8.31 6.56 -9.78
C THR A 338 -6.98 7.30 -9.66
N LEU A 339 -5.84 6.61 -9.78
CA LEU A 339 -4.54 7.27 -9.82
C LEU A 339 -4.41 8.15 -11.08
N THR A 340 -4.84 7.66 -12.25
CA THR A 340 -4.84 8.46 -13.49
C THR A 340 -5.75 9.68 -13.34
N ALA A 341 -6.93 9.53 -12.74
CA ALA A 341 -7.85 10.63 -12.45
C ALA A 341 -7.19 11.68 -11.53
N ALA A 342 -6.49 11.25 -10.48
CA ALA A 342 -5.76 12.16 -9.59
C ALA A 342 -4.64 12.93 -10.32
N MET A 343 -3.94 12.28 -11.27
CA MET A 343 -2.90 12.92 -12.09
C MET A 343 -3.46 13.97 -13.07
N THR A 344 -4.75 13.91 -13.39
CA THR A 344 -5.41 14.77 -14.39
C THR A 344 -6.33 15.82 -13.78
N LEU A 345 -6.42 15.92 -12.45
CA LEU A 345 -7.23 16.93 -11.79
C LEU A 345 -6.79 18.35 -12.20
N PRO A 346 -7.73 19.18 -12.70
CA PRO A 346 -7.43 20.56 -13.06
C PRO A 346 -7.16 21.40 -11.80
N ASN A 347 -6.32 22.44 -11.95
CA ASN A 347 -6.04 23.45 -10.93
C ASN A 347 -5.42 22.94 -9.62
N ALA A 348 -4.99 21.67 -9.55
CA ALA A 348 -4.31 21.13 -8.40
C ALA A 348 -2.82 20.94 -8.69
N GLY A 349 -1.96 21.29 -7.73
CA GLY A 349 -0.57 20.83 -7.76
C GLY A 349 -0.54 19.30 -7.81
N ARG A 350 0.21 18.72 -8.75
CA ARG A 350 0.23 17.25 -8.94
C ARG A 350 0.67 16.50 -7.69
N GLY A 351 1.59 17.09 -6.92
CA GLY A 351 2.02 16.50 -5.65
C GLY A 351 0.93 16.50 -4.59
N LEU A 352 0.17 17.61 -4.46
CA LEU A 352 -0.96 17.69 -3.54
C LEU A 352 -2.04 16.66 -3.90
N ALA A 353 -2.43 16.60 -5.17
CA ALA A 353 -3.46 15.67 -5.65
C ALA A 353 -3.06 14.20 -5.42
N LEU A 354 -1.83 13.84 -5.75
CA LEU A 354 -1.31 12.48 -5.57
C LEU A 354 -1.02 12.15 -4.10
N GLY A 355 -0.61 13.14 -3.31
CA GLY A 355 -0.49 13.00 -1.87
C GLY A 355 -1.85 12.76 -1.20
N ALA A 356 -2.87 13.51 -1.57
CA ALA A 356 -4.24 13.35 -1.08
C ALA A 356 -4.84 11.98 -1.50
N TRP A 357 -4.65 11.60 -2.77
CA TRP A 357 -5.04 10.26 -3.26
C TRP A 357 -4.36 9.16 -2.46
N GLY A 358 -3.04 9.24 -2.30
CA GLY A 358 -2.29 8.23 -1.55
C GLY A 358 -2.60 8.19 -0.05
N ALA A 359 -2.93 9.35 0.56
CA ALA A 359 -3.40 9.42 1.93
C ALA A 359 -4.75 8.71 2.09
N ALA A 360 -5.71 8.99 1.19
CA ALA A 360 -7.02 8.34 1.19
C ALA A 360 -6.89 6.82 1.02
N GLN A 361 -6.10 6.37 0.04
CA GLN A 361 -5.89 4.95 -0.23
C GLN A 361 -5.25 4.23 0.98
N ALA A 362 -4.13 4.73 1.50
CA ALA A 362 -3.43 4.06 2.57
C ALA A 362 -4.23 4.06 3.88
N THR A 363 -4.93 5.15 4.20
CA THR A 363 -5.80 5.21 5.38
C THR A 363 -6.98 4.24 5.24
N ALA A 364 -7.61 4.21 4.07
CA ALA A 364 -8.72 3.29 3.79
C ALA A 364 -8.27 1.82 3.90
N ALA A 365 -7.14 1.45 3.31
CA ALA A 365 -6.58 0.10 3.40
C ALA A 365 -6.32 -0.33 4.85
N GLY A 366 -5.72 0.56 5.67
CA GLY A 366 -5.49 0.26 7.09
C GLY A 366 -6.79 0.11 7.90
N LEU A 367 -7.75 1.00 7.68
CA LEU A 367 -9.04 0.95 8.37
C LEU A 367 -9.89 -0.25 7.94
N SER A 368 -9.87 -0.62 6.66
CA SER A 368 -10.64 -1.73 6.14
C SER A 368 -10.23 -3.06 6.77
N ILE A 369 -8.94 -3.31 6.93
CA ILE A 369 -8.42 -4.50 7.59
C ILE A 369 -8.95 -4.58 9.04
N LEU A 370 -8.88 -3.48 9.78
CA LEU A 370 -9.37 -3.41 11.16
C LEU A 370 -10.88 -3.63 11.23
N ILE A 371 -11.63 -2.94 10.39
CA ILE A 371 -13.11 -3.03 10.36
C ILE A 371 -13.55 -4.43 9.93
N GLY A 372 -12.96 -4.98 8.86
CA GLY A 372 -13.28 -6.33 8.36
C GLY A 372 -13.04 -7.41 9.40
N GLY A 373 -11.88 -7.40 10.07
CA GLY A 373 -11.57 -8.32 11.15
C GLY A 373 -12.53 -8.18 12.34
N THR A 374 -12.83 -6.94 12.75
CA THR A 374 -13.76 -6.67 13.85
C THR A 374 -15.18 -7.15 13.53
N ILE A 375 -15.71 -6.84 12.33
CA ILE A 375 -17.05 -7.32 11.91
C ILE A 375 -17.07 -8.84 11.92
N ARG A 376 -16.07 -9.49 11.32
CA ARG A 376 -15.98 -10.95 11.29
C ARG A 376 -16.04 -11.53 12.71
N ASP A 377 -15.25 -11.03 13.65
CA ASP A 377 -15.16 -11.61 14.99
C ASP A 377 -16.42 -11.37 15.82
N VAL A 378 -16.97 -10.16 15.78
CA VAL A 378 -18.21 -9.82 16.50
C VAL A 378 -19.39 -10.64 15.96
N VAL A 379 -19.56 -10.67 14.66
CA VAL A 379 -20.64 -11.41 14.00
C VAL A 379 -20.48 -12.91 14.21
N ASN A 380 -19.27 -13.45 14.10
CA ASN A 380 -19.02 -14.88 14.30
C ASN A 380 -19.30 -15.31 15.75
N THR A 381 -18.88 -14.52 16.74
CA THR A 381 -19.19 -14.77 18.14
C THR A 381 -20.70 -14.76 18.39
N ALA A 382 -21.43 -13.77 17.86
CA ALA A 382 -22.88 -13.69 17.97
C ALA A 382 -23.59 -14.87 17.27
N ALA A 383 -23.10 -15.30 16.11
CA ALA A 383 -23.62 -16.43 15.34
C ALA A 383 -23.45 -17.74 16.09
N LEU A 384 -22.25 -18.02 16.60
CA LEU A 384 -21.94 -19.25 17.35
C LEU A 384 -22.69 -19.31 18.69
N ASN A 385 -23.02 -18.17 19.30
CA ASN A 385 -23.89 -18.09 20.48
C ASN A 385 -25.38 -18.29 20.14
N GLY A 386 -25.73 -18.53 18.87
CA GLY A 386 -27.11 -18.81 18.43
C GLY A 386 -27.99 -17.57 18.27
N ASN A 387 -27.45 -16.35 18.37
CA ASN A 387 -28.24 -15.11 18.29
C ASN A 387 -28.94 -14.90 16.93
N PHE A 388 -28.47 -15.56 15.88
CA PHE A 388 -29.05 -15.49 14.53
C PHE A 388 -29.80 -16.77 14.12
N GLY A 389 -30.03 -17.67 15.09
CA GLY A 389 -30.68 -18.96 14.87
C GLY A 389 -29.72 -20.07 14.35
N PRO A 390 -30.17 -21.34 14.41
CA PRO A 390 -29.30 -22.48 14.17
C PRO A 390 -28.72 -22.55 12.75
N ALA A 391 -29.42 -22.02 11.75
CA ALA A 391 -28.95 -22.02 10.35
C ALA A 391 -27.73 -21.13 10.12
N LEU A 392 -27.53 -20.10 10.93
CA LEU A 392 -26.41 -19.15 10.85
C LEU A 392 -25.36 -19.38 11.94
N ALA A 393 -25.50 -20.40 12.79
CA ALA A 393 -24.51 -20.74 13.81
C ALA A 393 -23.30 -21.49 13.19
N THR A 394 -22.67 -20.86 12.20
CA THR A 394 -21.53 -21.42 11.46
C THR A 394 -20.38 -20.44 11.36
N PRO A 395 -19.12 -20.88 11.27
CA PRO A 395 -17.97 -20.00 11.11
C PRO A 395 -18.03 -19.13 9.84
N SER A 396 -18.76 -19.58 8.81
CA SER A 396 -18.90 -18.83 7.55
C SER A 396 -19.72 -17.54 7.68
N THR A 397 -20.57 -17.42 8.73
CA THR A 397 -21.48 -16.28 8.90
C THR A 397 -20.72 -14.98 9.07
N GLY A 398 -19.70 -14.94 9.93
CA GLY A 398 -18.87 -13.75 10.12
C GLY A 398 -18.18 -13.29 8.83
N TYR A 399 -17.62 -14.21 8.08
CA TYR A 399 -17.01 -13.92 6.77
C TYR A 399 -18.03 -13.43 5.73
N SER A 400 -19.19 -14.09 5.66
CA SER A 400 -20.24 -13.70 4.71
C SER A 400 -20.71 -12.26 4.94
N VAL A 401 -20.87 -11.83 6.18
CA VAL A 401 -21.26 -10.44 6.46
C VAL A 401 -20.20 -9.45 5.97
N VAL A 402 -18.92 -9.74 6.15
CA VAL A 402 -17.85 -8.87 5.63
C VAL A 402 -17.94 -8.80 4.10
N TYR A 403 -18.00 -9.94 3.40
CA TYR A 403 -18.04 -9.96 1.94
C TYR A 403 -19.32 -9.38 1.33
N HIS A 404 -20.41 -9.25 2.10
CA HIS A 404 -21.61 -8.52 1.66
C HIS A 404 -21.49 -7.00 1.88
N THR A 405 -20.58 -6.56 2.74
CA THR A 405 -20.33 -5.13 2.98
C THR A 405 -19.29 -4.52 2.04
N GLU A 406 -18.51 -5.34 1.37
CA GLU A 406 -17.55 -4.98 0.31
C GLU A 406 -18.24 -4.76 -1.03
#